data_6766aca25f1a454c731249c839b537be
#
_entry.id   6766aca25f1a454c731249c839b537be
#
_cell.length_a   1.000
_cell.length_b   1.000
_cell.length_c   1.000
_cell.angle_alpha   90.00
_cell.angle_beta   90.00
_cell.angle_gamma   90.00
#
_symmetry.space_group_name_H-M   'P 1'
#
loop_
_entity.id
_entity.type
_entity.pdbx_description
1 polymer ?
#
loop_
_entity_poly.entity_id
_entity_poly.type
_entity_poly.pdbx_seq_one_letter_code
_entity_poly.pdbx_strand_id
1 'polypeptide(L)'
;MKQPKYYFAFFIIITISIFTRFFLLQNQSLWFDEGWSLSLSDATSFQENLYKIVNREAGDKYQPLYYLLLFYWRSFFGDSEFAIRSLSALLGVGSVIVMYFTCLNVYGKKHAFWSSLILAVSSFSVFYSQDARPYSLLIFIASLQIYFFSNSLKDDQNNKIISKVLFGIFTAIATFGSVLTVMFTSALYISHAIVYKNFKEWIKWLIPSIIFSSPMIWFYLSSPAASDPTATAVTRTGLPIVQNIMFVVYGTLVGTSYGPPLEELRGDNKIEILLGYWPHLLIFFIVIAVIFIALVKSLFSDSKKIKYQRADYLFALILGISFLLNFVFALVTKINWLPRHSFYLCIPLFILIPSTFLHYYQSQNQPQSKLDKLSTFAKIATVFLVIMNVYSNFNYYLDPLYGKDDYRSAVHYLVKNRDESGKSVLMLGQNRLLKYYGDSSTLYLPAYVLEKINGKNLGEKINTATNNSKTVFLIVNREFYWNLKNNFKTEMSSLYNLKNQENWRYMTIYRFVRKT
;
A
#
# COMPACT_ATOMS: atom_id res chain seq x y z
N MET A 1 -4.84 15.58 40.42
CA MET A 1 -5.70 14.58 39.73
C MET A 1 -6.64 15.26 38.73
N LYS A 2 -6.23 15.54 37.49
CA LYS A 2 -7.11 16.11 36.43
C LYS A 2 -6.73 15.51 35.08
N GLN A 3 -6.99 14.20 34.82
CA GLN A 3 -6.72 13.66 33.47
C GLN A 3 -7.63 12.54 32.92
N PRO A 4 -8.89 12.29 33.32
CA PRO A 4 -9.68 11.21 32.72
C PRO A 4 -10.04 11.46 31.25
N LYS A 5 -10.26 12.73 30.84
CA LYS A 5 -10.71 13.06 29.46
C LYS A 5 -9.69 12.75 28.35
N TYR A 6 -8.40 12.68 28.66
CA TYR A 6 -7.35 12.48 27.64
C TYR A 6 -7.11 11.03 27.32
N TYR A 7 -7.19 10.15 28.31
CA TYR A 7 -7.16 8.72 28.11
C TYR A 7 -8.38 8.26 27.28
N PHE A 8 -9.53 8.90 27.51
CA PHE A 8 -10.75 8.61 26.76
C PHE A 8 -10.60 8.86 25.25
N ALA A 9 -10.05 10.03 24.84
CA ALA A 9 -9.80 10.34 23.43
C ALA A 9 -8.81 9.35 22.77
N PHE A 10 -7.76 8.97 23.48
CA PHE A 10 -6.80 7.97 23.03
C PHE A 10 -7.46 6.60 22.84
N PHE A 11 -8.26 6.14 23.81
CA PHE A 11 -8.98 4.89 23.71
C PHE A 11 -9.97 4.86 22.54
N ILE A 12 -10.70 5.95 22.29
CA ILE A 12 -11.59 6.07 21.12
C ILE A 12 -10.80 5.86 19.83
N ILE A 13 -9.67 6.52 19.66
CA ILE A 13 -8.85 6.39 18.45
C ILE A 13 -8.35 4.96 18.27
N ILE A 14 -7.89 4.31 19.34
CA ILE A 14 -7.43 2.92 19.26
C ILE A 14 -8.60 2.00 18.91
N THR A 15 -9.76 2.19 19.51
CA THR A 15 -10.97 1.41 19.20
C THR A 15 -11.36 1.55 17.73
N ILE A 16 -11.39 2.79 17.21
CA ILE A 16 -11.64 3.04 15.78
C ILE A 16 -10.56 2.36 14.92
N SER A 17 -9.29 2.45 15.32
CA SER A 17 -8.19 1.86 14.58
C SER A 17 -8.27 0.33 14.54
N ILE A 18 -8.61 -0.32 15.64
CA ILE A 18 -8.82 -1.76 15.70
C ILE A 18 -10.03 -2.13 14.84
N PHE A 19 -11.16 -1.44 15.02
CA PHE A 19 -12.37 -1.71 14.26
C PHE A 19 -12.09 -1.63 12.74
N THR A 20 -11.55 -0.54 12.25
CA THR A 20 -11.33 -0.35 10.80
C THR A 20 -10.37 -1.38 10.20
N ARG A 21 -9.43 -1.93 10.96
CA ARG A 21 -8.44 -2.88 10.44
C ARG A 21 -8.84 -4.34 10.59
N PHE A 22 -9.68 -4.66 11.59
CA PHE A 22 -10.12 -6.03 11.84
C PHE A 22 -11.53 -6.33 11.34
N PHE A 23 -12.34 -5.29 11.05
CA PHE A 23 -13.68 -5.47 10.53
C PHE A 23 -13.65 -6.17 9.18
N LEU A 24 -14.33 -7.30 9.07
CA LEU A 24 -14.42 -8.14 7.87
C LEU A 24 -13.05 -8.58 7.29
N LEU A 25 -12.02 -8.74 8.11
CA LEU A 25 -10.64 -9.02 7.70
C LEU A 25 -10.51 -10.29 6.84
N GLN A 26 -11.35 -11.29 7.04
CA GLN A 26 -11.38 -12.55 6.28
C GLN A 26 -12.51 -12.62 5.24
N ASN A 27 -13.31 -11.54 5.07
CA ASN A 27 -14.47 -11.58 4.18
C ASN A 27 -14.08 -11.74 2.72
N GLN A 28 -13.05 -11.03 2.29
CA GLN A 28 -12.53 -11.10 0.93
C GLN A 28 -11.50 -12.22 0.78
N SER A 29 -11.54 -12.92 -0.36
CA SER A 29 -10.54 -13.88 -0.76
C SER A 29 -9.11 -13.29 -0.72
N LEU A 30 -8.10 -14.12 -0.46
CA LEU A 30 -6.72 -13.74 -0.76
C LEU A 30 -6.61 -13.51 -2.28
N TRP A 31 -5.85 -12.49 -2.67
CA TRP A 31 -5.71 -12.09 -4.05
C TRP A 31 -4.28 -12.33 -4.58
N PHE A 32 -4.05 -12.01 -5.85
CA PHE A 32 -2.82 -12.31 -6.57
C PHE A 32 -1.54 -11.95 -5.80
N ASP A 33 -1.43 -10.72 -5.27
CA ASP A 33 -0.24 -10.29 -4.54
C ASP A 33 -0.08 -11.00 -3.17
N GLU A 34 -1.17 -11.30 -2.47
CA GLU A 34 -1.12 -12.08 -1.21
C GLU A 34 -0.67 -13.52 -1.46
N GLY A 35 -0.99 -14.09 -2.61
CA GLY A 35 -0.47 -15.40 -3.03
C GLY A 35 1.07 -15.44 -3.11
N TRP A 36 1.70 -14.35 -3.53
CA TRP A 36 3.17 -14.22 -3.48
C TRP A 36 3.69 -14.18 -2.04
N SER A 37 3.02 -13.48 -1.15
CA SER A 37 3.39 -13.44 0.27
C SER A 37 3.31 -14.83 0.91
N LEU A 38 2.26 -15.60 0.58
CA LEU A 38 2.15 -17.00 0.98
C LEU A 38 3.30 -17.84 0.44
N SER A 39 3.61 -17.70 -0.86
CA SER A 39 4.67 -18.48 -1.51
C SER A 39 6.03 -18.21 -0.86
N LEU A 40 6.35 -16.95 -0.58
CA LEU A 40 7.61 -16.54 0.00
C LEU A 40 7.73 -16.94 1.48
N SER A 41 6.63 -16.96 2.23
CA SER A 41 6.60 -17.36 3.64
C SER A 41 6.27 -18.83 3.88
N ASP A 42 6.10 -19.64 2.84
CA ASP A 42 5.85 -21.08 2.91
C ASP A 42 7.18 -21.85 2.93
N ALA A 43 7.76 -21.97 4.08
CA ALA A 43 9.06 -22.61 4.30
C ALA A 43 9.04 -23.49 5.55
N THR A 44 9.94 -24.46 5.62
CA THR A 44 10.13 -25.34 6.77
C THR A 44 11.20 -24.83 7.74
N SER A 45 12.04 -23.90 7.26
CA SER A 45 13.11 -23.30 8.04
C SER A 45 13.36 -21.83 7.66
N PHE A 46 14.04 -21.11 8.55
CA PHE A 46 14.49 -19.74 8.28
C PHE A 46 15.39 -19.65 7.04
N GLN A 47 16.30 -20.62 6.88
CA GLN A 47 17.22 -20.65 5.73
C GLN A 47 16.46 -20.82 4.42
N GLU A 48 15.49 -21.72 4.39
CA GLU A 48 14.63 -21.93 3.21
C GLU A 48 13.81 -20.67 2.90
N ASN A 49 13.24 -20.04 3.93
CA ASN A 49 12.47 -18.81 3.77
C ASN A 49 13.35 -17.70 3.19
N LEU A 50 14.52 -17.47 3.75
CA LEU A 50 15.47 -16.47 3.25
C LEU A 50 15.92 -16.79 1.81
N TYR A 51 16.20 -18.06 1.50
CA TYR A 51 16.55 -18.51 0.15
C TYR A 51 15.44 -18.16 -0.87
N LYS A 52 14.19 -18.46 -0.54
CA LYS A 52 13.03 -18.13 -1.40
C LYS A 52 12.90 -16.63 -1.64
N ILE A 53 13.14 -15.80 -0.63
CA ILE A 53 13.05 -14.34 -0.74
C ILE A 53 14.18 -13.80 -1.64
N VAL A 54 15.42 -14.18 -1.35
CA VAL A 54 16.62 -13.65 -2.05
C VAL A 54 16.65 -14.06 -3.53
N ASN A 55 16.22 -15.29 -3.83
CA ASN A 55 16.18 -15.80 -5.20
C ASN A 55 14.89 -15.46 -5.96
N ARG A 56 14.02 -14.63 -5.39
CA ARG A 56 12.85 -14.11 -6.08
C ARG A 56 13.27 -13.19 -7.23
N GLU A 57 12.81 -13.47 -8.44
CA GLU A 57 13.14 -12.67 -9.63
C GLU A 57 12.37 -11.35 -9.75
N ALA A 58 11.39 -11.10 -8.85
CA ALA A 58 10.60 -9.87 -8.80
C ALA A 58 11.02 -8.93 -7.66
N GLY A 59 10.42 -7.75 -7.62
CA GLY A 59 10.72 -6.69 -6.64
C GLY A 59 10.53 -7.07 -5.17
N ASP A 60 9.82 -8.17 -4.88
CA ASP A 60 9.58 -8.66 -3.51
C ASP A 60 10.88 -8.96 -2.75
N LYS A 61 11.97 -9.37 -3.44
CA LYS A 61 13.29 -9.60 -2.83
C LYS A 61 13.88 -8.35 -2.16
N TYR A 62 13.43 -7.18 -2.58
CA TYR A 62 13.85 -5.90 -2.01
C TYR A 62 13.01 -5.45 -0.81
N GLN A 63 12.15 -6.34 -0.29
CA GLN A 63 11.29 -6.12 0.87
C GLN A 63 11.29 -7.34 1.81
N PRO A 64 12.47 -7.88 2.20
CA PRO A 64 12.58 -9.20 2.85
C PRO A 64 11.92 -9.27 4.22
N LEU A 65 11.97 -8.18 4.98
CA LEU A 65 11.57 -8.17 6.40
C LEU A 65 10.14 -8.65 6.62
N TYR A 66 9.20 -8.22 5.79
CA TYR A 66 7.81 -8.60 5.95
C TYR A 66 7.59 -10.11 5.79
N TYR A 67 8.21 -10.72 4.80
CA TYR A 67 8.05 -12.16 4.52
C TYR A 67 8.73 -13.03 5.58
N LEU A 68 9.83 -12.57 6.18
CA LEU A 68 10.44 -13.20 7.34
C LEU A 68 9.53 -13.13 8.57
N LEU A 69 8.94 -11.97 8.84
CA LEU A 69 7.97 -11.81 9.92
C LEU A 69 6.71 -12.65 9.69
N LEU A 70 6.21 -12.69 8.45
CA LEU A 70 5.03 -13.47 8.10
C LEU A 70 5.28 -14.97 8.24
N PHE A 71 6.48 -15.46 7.92
CA PHE A 71 6.88 -16.86 8.14
C PHE A 71 6.71 -17.26 9.62
N TYR A 72 7.29 -16.47 10.53
CA TYR A 72 7.13 -16.74 11.97
C TYR A 72 5.69 -16.54 12.45
N TRP A 73 5.01 -15.50 11.96
CA TRP A 73 3.63 -15.22 12.32
C TRP A 73 2.71 -16.39 11.98
N ARG A 74 2.83 -16.94 10.78
CA ARG A 74 2.09 -18.14 10.34
C ARG A 74 2.42 -19.37 11.17
N SER A 75 3.66 -19.55 11.57
CA SER A 75 4.07 -20.65 12.43
C SER A 75 3.36 -20.64 13.80
N PHE A 76 3.04 -19.45 14.33
CA PHE A 76 2.36 -19.29 15.62
C PHE A 76 0.84 -19.25 15.53
N PHE A 77 0.30 -18.58 14.51
CA PHE A 77 -1.13 -18.27 14.41
C PHE A 77 -1.86 -19.05 13.31
N GLY A 78 -1.13 -19.84 12.52
CA GLY A 78 -1.69 -20.66 11.44
C GLY A 78 -1.92 -19.90 10.13
N ASP A 79 -2.58 -20.58 9.19
CA ASP A 79 -2.68 -20.20 7.79
C ASP A 79 -4.08 -19.69 7.38
N SER A 80 -4.99 -19.43 8.34
CA SER A 80 -6.27 -18.83 7.98
C SER A 80 -6.09 -17.42 7.39
N GLU A 81 -7.00 -16.97 6.53
CA GLU A 81 -6.96 -15.63 5.94
C GLU A 81 -6.91 -14.54 7.01
N PHE A 82 -7.62 -14.75 8.13
CA PHE A 82 -7.57 -13.88 9.30
C PHE A 82 -6.16 -13.85 9.90
N ALA A 83 -5.57 -15.00 10.17
CA ALA A 83 -4.22 -15.09 10.75
C ALA A 83 -3.17 -14.42 9.86
N ILE A 84 -3.19 -14.70 8.57
CA ILE A 84 -2.23 -14.15 7.60
C ILE A 84 -2.29 -12.61 7.54
N ARG A 85 -3.50 -12.02 7.54
CA ARG A 85 -3.71 -10.57 7.47
C ARG A 85 -3.56 -9.86 8.82
N SER A 86 -3.75 -10.59 9.94
CA SER A 86 -3.71 -9.99 11.27
C SER A 86 -2.36 -9.35 11.63
N LEU A 87 -1.24 -9.84 11.08
CA LEU A 87 0.07 -9.19 11.19
C LEU A 87 0.02 -7.75 10.65
N SER A 88 -0.47 -7.57 9.43
CA SER A 88 -0.60 -6.26 8.81
C SER A 88 -1.59 -5.37 9.57
N ALA A 89 -2.71 -5.94 10.06
CA ALA A 89 -3.70 -5.22 10.84
C ALA A 89 -3.13 -4.67 12.16
N LEU A 90 -2.39 -5.47 12.89
CA LEU A 90 -1.72 -5.05 14.14
C LEU A 90 -0.67 -3.97 13.91
N LEU A 91 0.15 -4.10 12.85
CA LEU A 91 1.13 -3.08 12.47
C LEU A 91 0.45 -1.76 12.09
N GLY A 92 -0.71 -1.83 11.42
CA GLY A 92 -1.52 -0.65 11.12
C GLY A 92 -2.08 0.04 12.37
N VAL A 93 -2.53 -0.72 13.36
CA VAL A 93 -2.93 -0.17 14.69
C VAL A 93 -1.71 0.47 15.38
N GLY A 94 -0.56 -0.20 15.34
CA GLY A 94 0.70 0.33 15.87
C GLY A 94 1.08 1.69 15.24
N SER A 95 0.89 1.84 13.93
CA SER A 95 1.14 3.12 13.25
C SER A 95 0.31 4.28 13.81
N VAL A 96 -0.97 4.03 14.11
CA VAL A 96 -1.87 5.04 14.69
C VAL A 96 -1.43 5.40 16.11
N ILE A 97 -1.02 4.43 16.91
CA ILE A 97 -0.49 4.65 18.26
C ILE A 97 0.77 5.52 18.21
N VAL A 98 1.71 5.17 17.34
CA VAL A 98 2.97 5.94 17.20
C VAL A 98 2.69 7.35 16.70
N MET A 99 1.77 7.53 15.74
CA MET A 99 1.34 8.85 15.26
C MET A 99 0.78 9.69 16.40
N TYR A 100 -0.06 9.10 17.27
CA TYR A 100 -0.62 9.81 18.43
C TYR A 100 0.49 10.35 19.33
N PHE A 101 1.45 9.51 19.70
CA PHE A 101 2.55 9.94 20.59
C PHE A 101 3.51 10.92 19.90
N THR A 102 3.74 10.78 18.59
CA THR A 102 4.53 11.76 17.81
C THR A 102 3.90 13.13 17.89
N CYS A 103 2.62 13.25 17.55
CA CYS A 103 1.92 14.53 17.57
C CYS A 103 1.69 15.05 18.98
N LEU A 104 1.46 14.18 19.97
CA LEU A 104 1.37 14.57 21.38
C LEU A 104 2.65 15.25 21.85
N ASN A 105 3.79 14.69 21.48
CA ASN A 105 5.11 15.16 21.87
C ASN A 105 5.53 16.45 21.16
N VAL A 106 5.13 16.64 19.90
CA VAL A 106 5.53 17.82 19.10
C VAL A 106 4.53 18.97 19.26
N TYR A 107 3.25 18.68 19.22
CA TYR A 107 2.18 19.68 19.09
C TYR A 107 1.19 19.71 20.27
N GLY A 108 1.07 18.58 20.96
CA GLY A 108 0.13 18.42 22.06
C GLY A 108 -1.18 17.71 21.66
N LYS A 109 -2.09 17.66 22.63
CA LYS A 109 -3.25 16.73 22.67
C LYS A 109 -4.25 16.88 21.51
N LYS A 110 -4.61 18.12 21.15
CA LYS A 110 -5.60 18.36 20.09
C LYS A 110 -5.06 17.90 18.73
N HIS A 111 -3.80 18.17 18.48
CA HIS A 111 -3.12 17.76 17.25
C HIS A 111 -2.97 16.24 17.19
N ALA A 112 -2.54 15.61 18.29
CA ALA A 112 -2.47 14.15 18.41
C ALA A 112 -3.81 13.48 18.06
N PHE A 113 -4.92 14.01 18.59
CA PHE A 113 -6.25 13.50 18.28
C PHE A 113 -6.56 13.53 16.78
N TRP A 114 -6.42 14.70 16.13
CA TRP A 114 -6.81 14.85 14.73
C TRP A 114 -5.91 14.07 13.77
N SER A 115 -4.59 14.14 13.95
CA SER A 115 -3.65 13.39 13.09
C SER A 115 -3.85 11.88 13.19
N SER A 116 -4.04 11.37 14.41
CA SER A 116 -4.27 9.95 14.62
C SER A 116 -5.66 9.50 14.15
N LEU A 117 -6.69 10.36 14.30
CA LEU A 117 -8.03 10.08 13.78
C LEU A 117 -7.99 9.94 12.25
N ILE A 118 -7.34 10.89 11.56
CA ILE A 118 -7.20 10.84 10.10
C ILE A 118 -6.50 9.52 9.68
N LEU A 119 -5.39 9.15 10.34
CA LEU A 119 -4.69 7.90 10.03
C LEU A 119 -5.52 6.66 10.39
N ALA A 120 -6.30 6.70 11.50
CA ALA A 120 -7.14 5.59 11.94
C ALA A 120 -8.23 5.24 10.94
N VAL A 121 -8.83 6.27 10.28
CA VAL A 121 -9.87 6.08 9.28
C VAL A 121 -9.36 6.13 7.85
N SER A 122 -8.08 6.45 7.62
CA SER A 122 -7.50 6.55 6.27
C SER A 122 -7.72 5.27 5.49
N SER A 123 -8.50 5.37 4.40
CA SER A 123 -8.80 4.23 3.54
C SER A 123 -7.54 3.64 2.91
N PHE A 124 -6.56 4.47 2.58
CA PHE A 124 -5.23 4.03 2.17
C PHE A 124 -4.56 3.14 3.23
N SER A 125 -4.48 3.61 4.48
CA SER A 125 -3.86 2.86 5.57
C SER A 125 -4.65 1.61 5.95
N VAL A 126 -5.99 1.68 5.92
CA VAL A 126 -6.88 0.54 6.20
C VAL A 126 -6.74 -0.55 5.15
N PHE A 127 -6.77 -0.20 3.86
CA PHE A 127 -6.59 -1.15 2.75
C PHE A 127 -5.30 -1.95 2.92
N TYR A 128 -4.16 -1.28 3.14
CA TYR A 128 -2.88 -1.97 3.32
C TYR A 128 -2.74 -2.69 4.68
N SER A 129 -3.54 -2.33 5.67
CA SER A 129 -3.62 -3.07 6.93
C SER A 129 -4.45 -4.35 6.82
N GLN A 130 -5.32 -4.44 5.81
CA GLN A 130 -6.09 -5.65 5.47
C GLN A 130 -5.48 -6.42 4.29
N ASP A 131 -4.22 -6.17 4.01
CA ASP A 131 -3.48 -6.82 2.93
C ASP A 131 -2.22 -7.50 3.51
N ALA A 132 -2.04 -8.78 3.22
CA ALA A 132 -0.85 -9.52 3.67
C ALA A 132 0.37 -9.15 2.81
N ARG A 133 0.74 -7.86 2.83
CA ARG A 133 1.83 -7.25 2.06
C ARG A 133 2.68 -6.33 2.93
N PRO A 134 3.91 -5.99 2.52
CA PRO A 134 4.85 -5.20 3.33
C PRO A 134 4.37 -3.80 3.75
N TYR A 135 3.38 -3.23 3.08
CA TYR A 135 3.06 -1.79 3.17
C TYR A 135 2.67 -1.32 4.58
N SER A 136 1.88 -2.11 5.33
CA SER A 136 1.50 -1.76 6.70
C SER A 136 2.72 -1.75 7.64
N LEU A 137 3.64 -2.72 7.48
CA LEU A 137 4.92 -2.73 8.20
C LEU A 137 5.73 -1.46 7.89
N LEU A 138 5.78 -1.07 6.63
CA LEU A 138 6.57 0.09 6.19
C LEU A 138 5.99 1.41 6.71
N ILE A 139 4.65 1.55 6.77
CA ILE A 139 3.97 2.70 7.40
C ILE A 139 4.31 2.73 8.89
N PHE A 140 4.30 1.58 9.58
CA PHE A 140 4.64 1.48 10.99
C PHE A 140 6.09 1.90 11.27
N ILE A 141 7.04 1.38 10.48
CA ILE A 141 8.46 1.72 10.63
C ILE A 141 8.70 3.21 10.33
N ALA A 142 8.09 3.77 9.28
CA ALA A 142 8.17 5.19 8.96
C ALA A 142 7.60 6.06 10.10
N SER A 143 6.52 5.62 10.74
CA SER A 143 5.97 6.29 11.94
C SER A 143 6.97 6.28 13.09
N LEU A 144 7.65 5.16 13.33
CA LEU A 144 8.70 5.04 14.36
C LEU A 144 9.92 5.91 14.03
N GLN A 145 10.34 5.95 12.75
CA GLN A 145 11.42 6.85 12.33
C GLN A 145 11.08 8.31 12.65
N ILE A 146 9.88 8.79 12.29
CA ILE A 146 9.44 10.17 12.60
C ILE A 146 9.35 10.39 14.12
N TYR A 147 8.86 9.42 14.88
CA TYR A 147 8.75 9.54 16.33
C TYR A 147 10.12 9.75 16.99
N PHE A 148 11.08 8.88 16.71
CA PHE A 148 12.42 8.99 17.28
C PHE A 148 13.21 10.16 16.72
N PHE A 149 13.05 10.47 15.43
CA PHE A 149 13.60 11.69 14.83
C PHE A 149 13.11 12.93 15.55
N SER A 150 11.80 13.09 15.74
CA SER A 150 11.21 14.25 16.42
C SER A 150 11.65 14.36 17.89
N ASN A 151 11.74 13.23 18.60
CA ASN A 151 12.21 13.23 19.99
C ASN A 151 13.69 13.57 20.11
N SER A 152 14.50 13.21 19.14
CA SER A 152 15.91 13.53 19.10
C SER A 152 16.20 15.03 18.91
N LEU A 153 15.20 15.81 18.49
CA LEU A 153 15.29 17.27 18.32
C LEU A 153 14.96 18.05 19.59
N LYS A 154 14.52 17.37 20.66
CA LYS A 154 14.23 18.01 21.96
C LYS A 154 15.52 18.33 22.72
N ASP A 155 15.43 19.26 23.67
CA ASP A 155 16.59 19.72 24.44
C ASP A 155 16.98 18.78 25.59
N ASP A 156 16.14 17.80 25.94
CA ASP A 156 16.43 16.80 26.97
C ASP A 156 17.56 15.87 26.54
N GLN A 157 18.75 16.03 27.13
CA GLN A 157 19.98 15.36 26.75
C GLN A 157 19.92 13.82 26.83
N ASN A 158 19.33 13.26 27.89
CA ASN A 158 19.28 11.80 28.08
C ASN A 158 18.35 11.13 27.07
N ASN A 159 17.15 11.66 26.89
CA ASN A 159 16.18 11.16 25.92
C ASN A 159 16.64 11.39 24.47
N LYS A 160 17.44 12.42 24.24
CA LYS A 160 17.99 12.77 22.93
C LYS A 160 18.94 11.70 22.40
N ILE A 161 19.87 11.19 23.20
CA ILE A 161 20.84 10.17 22.80
C ILE A 161 20.11 8.86 22.47
N ILE A 162 19.24 8.40 23.36
CA ILE A 162 18.45 7.17 23.14
C ILE A 162 17.62 7.29 21.86
N SER A 163 16.97 8.42 21.65
CA SER A 163 16.16 8.66 20.45
C SER A 163 16.99 8.66 19.18
N LYS A 164 18.23 9.16 19.20
CA LYS A 164 19.16 9.10 18.06
C LYS A 164 19.56 7.67 17.73
N VAL A 165 19.91 6.89 18.74
CA VAL A 165 20.28 5.47 18.55
C VAL A 165 19.10 4.69 17.99
N LEU A 166 17.91 4.85 18.56
CA LEU A 166 16.69 4.19 18.08
C LEU A 166 16.32 4.65 16.66
N PHE A 167 16.48 5.93 16.33
CA PHE A 167 16.31 6.42 14.97
C PHE A 167 17.25 5.71 13.98
N GLY A 168 18.54 5.55 14.35
CA GLY A 168 19.51 4.80 13.53
C GLY A 168 19.10 3.33 13.33
N ILE A 169 18.67 2.66 14.40
CA ILE A 169 18.19 1.27 14.36
C ILE A 169 16.95 1.16 13.44
N PHE A 170 15.94 2.02 13.62
CA PHE A 170 14.76 1.99 12.77
C PHE A 170 15.03 2.42 11.33
N THR A 171 16.08 3.18 11.08
CA THR A 171 16.55 3.46 9.70
C THR A 171 17.11 2.19 9.04
N ALA A 172 17.90 1.40 9.76
CA ALA A 172 18.37 0.10 9.25
C ALA A 172 17.20 -0.86 9.02
N ILE A 173 16.29 -0.99 9.99
CA ILE A 173 15.09 -1.82 9.89
C ILE A 173 14.22 -1.37 8.69
N ALA A 174 14.08 -0.06 8.46
CA ALA A 174 13.35 0.48 7.33
C ALA A 174 13.98 0.05 5.99
N THR A 175 15.29 0.13 5.88
CA THR A 175 16.02 -0.30 4.67
C THR A 175 15.83 -1.79 4.41
N PHE A 176 15.83 -2.62 5.47
CA PHE A 176 15.47 -4.04 5.40
C PHE A 176 14.00 -4.25 5.01
N GLY A 177 13.13 -3.35 5.43
CA GLY A 177 11.71 -3.37 5.07
C GLY A 177 11.48 -3.09 3.59
N SER A 178 12.18 -2.11 3.03
CA SER A 178 12.12 -1.78 1.60
C SER A 178 13.22 -0.77 1.22
N VAL A 179 13.84 -0.97 0.05
CA VAL A 179 14.79 0.00 -0.52
C VAL A 179 14.16 1.38 -0.72
N LEU A 180 12.85 1.45 -0.96
CA LEU A 180 12.14 2.72 -1.17
C LEU A 180 12.17 3.62 0.08
N THR A 181 12.39 3.07 1.27
CA THR A 181 12.52 3.85 2.51
C THR A 181 13.76 4.74 2.55
N VAL A 182 14.77 4.45 1.72
CA VAL A 182 15.96 5.31 1.59
C VAL A 182 15.57 6.73 1.17
N MET A 183 14.54 6.90 0.32
CA MET A 183 14.06 8.22 -0.10
C MET A 183 13.45 9.00 1.07
N PHE A 184 12.67 8.32 1.91
CA PHE A 184 12.09 8.92 3.09
C PHE A 184 13.16 9.28 4.14
N THR A 185 14.07 8.37 4.40
CA THR A 185 15.21 8.61 5.30
C THR A 185 16.06 9.78 4.81
N SER A 186 16.38 9.85 3.50
CA SER A 186 17.09 10.98 2.91
C SER A 186 16.34 12.30 3.10
N ALA A 187 15.02 12.28 2.93
CA ALA A 187 14.20 13.47 3.16
C ALA A 187 14.25 13.94 4.62
N LEU A 188 14.27 13.03 5.61
CA LEU A 188 14.44 13.38 7.03
C LEU A 188 15.77 14.11 7.26
N TYR A 189 16.88 13.59 6.72
CA TYR A 189 18.19 14.21 6.87
C TYR A 189 18.33 15.55 6.15
N ILE A 190 17.86 15.64 4.91
CA ILE A 190 17.91 16.88 4.12
C ILE A 190 17.06 17.97 4.79
N SER A 191 15.85 17.63 5.23
CA SER A 191 14.97 18.56 5.92
C SER A 191 15.58 19.05 7.24
N HIS A 192 16.22 18.16 8.00
CA HIS A 192 16.95 18.54 9.21
C HIS A 192 18.07 19.53 8.90
N ALA A 193 18.88 19.24 7.87
CA ALA A 193 20.00 20.11 7.47
C ALA A 193 19.51 21.53 7.08
N ILE A 194 18.40 21.62 6.35
CA ILE A 194 17.80 22.89 5.92
C ILE A 194 17.27 23.69 7.13
N VAL A 195 16.51 23.04 8.04
CA VAL A 195 15.81 23.72 9.13
C VAL A 195 16.73 24.11 10.28
N TYR A 196 17.67 23.23 10.63
CA TYR A 196 18.53 23.42 11.80
C TYR A 196 19.92 23.98 11.45
N LYS A 197 20.31 23.96 10.17
CA LYS A 197 21.60 24.49 9.67
C LYS A 197 22.83 24.00 10.44
N ASN A 198 22.75 22.87 11.12
CA ASN A 198 23.82 22.29 11.92
C ASN A 198 24.43 21.08 11.23
N PHE A 199 25.40 21.34 10.35
CA PHE A 199 26.03 20.31 9.53
C PHE A 199 26.78 19.25 10.35
N LYS A 200 27.44 19.64 11.44
CA LYS A 200 28.16 18.68 12.32
C LYS A 200 27.23 17.67 12.98
N GLU A 201 26.10 18.14 13.50
CA GLU A 201 25.08 17.24 14.06
C GLU A 201 24.45 16.36 12.96
N TRP A 202 24.23 16.90 11.78
CA TRP A 202 23.70 16.18 10.64
C TRP A 202 24.59 14.98 10.25
N ILE A 203 25.92 15.17 10.15
CA ILE A 203 26.89 14.12 9.85
C ILE A 203 26.90 13.04 10.95
N LYS A 204 26.87 13.43 12.22
CA LYS A 204 26.84 12.48 13.35
C LYS A 204 25.66 11.50 13.27
N TRP A 205 24.56 11.91 12.65
CA TRP A 205 23.38 11.07 12.49
C TRP A 205 23.42 10.26 11.19
N LEU A 206 23.93 10.85 10.14
CA LEU A 206 24.01 10.22 8.84
C LEU A 206 24.96 9.01 8.85
N ILE A 207 26.15 9.15 9.45
CA ILE A 207 27.16 8.09 9.46
C ILE A 207 26.64 6.79 10.09
N PRO A 208 26.07 6.75 11.30
CA PRO A 208 25.50 5.54 11.85
C PRO A 208 24.40 4.94 10.96
N SER A 209 23.54 5.75 10.40
CA SER A 209 22.46 5.27 9.53
C SER A 209 23.00 4.63 8.25
N ILE A 210 24.04 5.19 7.64
CA ILE A 210 24.71 4.58 6.48
C ILE A 210 25.36 3.26 6.88
N ILE A 211 26.09 3.21 7.99
CA ILE A 211 26.76 1.99 8.47
C ILE A 211 25.74 0.87 8.70
N PHE A 212 24.67 1.15 9.42
CA PHE A 212 23.61 0.16 9.71
C PHE A 212 22.82 -0.27 8.47
N SER A 213 22.67 0.61 7.48
CA SER A 213 21.96 0.31 6.23
C SER A 213 22.84 -0.31 5.16
N SER A 214 24.18 -0.18 5.27
CA SER A 214 25.12 -0.57 4.22
C SER A 214 25.02 -2.04 3.79
N PRO A 215 24.79 -3.05 4.68
CA PRO A 215 24.64 -4.42 4.23
C PRO A 215 23.46 -4.62 3.28
N MET A 216 22.34 -3.93 3.56
CA MET A 216 21.16 -4.00 2.72
C MET A 216 21.31 -3.21 1.42
N ILE A 217 21.92 -2.02 1.48
CA ILE A 217 22.22 -1.24 0.29
C ILE A 217 23.15 -2.05 -0.63
N TRP A 218 24.19 -2.67 -0.07
CA TRP A 218 25.08 -3.55 -0.83
C TRP A 218 24.33 -4.72 -1.45
N PHE A 219 23.46 -5.39 -0.70
CA PHE A 219 22.62 -6.46 -1.22
C PHE A 219 21.75 -5.99 -2.40
N TYR A 220 21.12 -4.82 -2.30
CA TYR A 220 20.32 -4.27 -3.40
C TYR A 220 21.16 -3.95 -4.65
N LEU A 221 22.34 -3.37 -4.47
CA LEU A 221 23.23 -3.00 -5.58
C LEU A 221 23.86 -4.23 -6.25
N SER A 222 24.18 -5.28 -5.48
CA SER A 222 24.79 -6.51 -6.00
C SER A 222 23.77 -7.51 -6.55
N SER A 223 22.49 -7.37 -6.22
CA SER A 223 21.46 -8.26 -6.72
C SER A 223 21.17 -8.00 -8.20
N PRO A 224 21.13 -9.05 -9.04
CA PRO A 224 20.75 -8.87 -10.45
C PRO A 224 19.37 -8.20 -10.54
N ALA A 225 19.20 -7.35 -11.55
CA ALA A 225 17.90 -6.76 -11.83
C ALA A 225 16.83 -7.86 -11.96
N ALA A 226 15.62 -7.59 -11.49
CA ALA A 226 14.53 -8.52 -11.63
C ALA A 226 14.36 -8.89 -13.12
N SER A 227 14.57 -10.15 -13.44
CA SER A 227 14.54 -10.67 -14.82
C SER A 227 13.15 -11.15 -15.22
N ASP A 228 12.18 -11.17 -14.30
CA ASP A 228 10.81 -11.57 -14.58
C ASP A 228 10.17 -10.63 -15.61
N PRO A 229 9.94 -11.08 -16.86
CA PRO A 229 9.33 -10.26 -17.90
C PRO A 229 7.93 -9.76 -17.51
N THR A 230 7.18 -10.54 -16.72
CA THR A 230 5.83 -10.17 -16.28
C THR A 230 5.89 -9.05 -15.24
N ALA A 231 6.84 -9.09 -14.31
CA ALA A 231 7.09 -8.02 -13.36
C ALA A 231 7.56 -6.75 -14.06
N THR A 232 8.33 -6.86 -15.14
CA THR A 232 8.82 -5.71 -15.91
C THR A 232 7.79 -5.15 -16.88
N ALA A 233 7.01 -5.98 -17.55
CA ALA A 233 5.98 -5.53 -18.50
C ALA A 233 4.81 -4.81 -17.80
N VAL A 234 4.41 -5.26 -16.61
CA VAL A 234 3.31 -4.66 -15.83
C VAL A 234 3.77 -3.40 -15.07
N THR A 235 5.07 -3.29 -14.72
CA THR A 235 5.59 -2.20 -13.89
C THR A 235 6.29 -1.10 -14.67
N ARG A 236 6.65 -1.30 -15.94
CA ARG A 236 7.43 -0.36 -16.75
C ARG A 236 6.62 0.24 -17.91
N THR A 237 5.44 0.73 -17.66
CA THR A 237 4.54 1.29 -18.68
C THR A 237 4.82 2.74 -19.07
N GLY A 238 6.01 3.26 -18.86
CA GLY A 238 6.39 4.58 -19.34
C GLY A 238 6.84 5.57 -18.26
N LEU A 239 6.96 6.84 -18.65
CA LEU A 239 7.31 7.93 -17.74
C LEU A 239 6.16 8.24 -16.78
N PRO A 240 6.43 8.62 -15.51
CA PRO A 240 5.41 9.15 -14.62
C PRO A 240 4.79 10.41 -15.23
N ILE A 241 3.54 10.31 -15.57
CA ILE A 241 2.75 11.42 -16.13
C ILE A 241 1.91 12.07 -15.04
N VAL A 242 1.29 13.19 -15.34
CA VAL A 242 0.40 13.93 -14.44
C VAL A 242 -0.66 13.01 -13.80
N GLN A 243 -1.18 12.04 -14.56
CA GLN A 243 -2.14 11.04 -14.06
C GLN A 243 -1.58 10.23 -12.88
N ASN A 244 -0.32 9.81 -12.93
CA ASN A 244 0.32 9.05 -11.84
C ASN A 244 0.49 9.94 -10.60
N ILE A 245 0.88 11.19 -10.77
CA ILE A 245 1.00 12.17 -9.68
C ILE A 245 -0.37 12.36 -9.00
N MET A 246 -1.41 12.62 -9.80
CA MET A 246 -2.78 12.78 -9.29
C MET A 246 -3.26 11.52 -8.59
N PHE A 247 -2.96 10.34 -9.12
CA PHE A 247 -3.33 9.06 -8.52
C PHE A 247 -2.61 8.81 -7.20
N VAL A 248 -1.32 9.17 -7.08
CA VAL A 248 -0.57 9.06 -5.81
C VAL A 248 -1.18 9.98 -4.75
N VAL A 249 -1.49 11.23 -5.09
CA VAL A 249 -2.12 12.18 -4.16
C VAL A 249 -3.51 11.71 -3.76
N TYR A 250 -4.34 11.36 -4.73
CA TYR A 250 -5.70 10.88 -4.52
C TYR A 250 -5.72 9.61 -3.65
N GLY A 251 -4.94 8.58 -4.06
CA GLY A 251 -4.91 7.30 -3.36
C GLY A 251 -4.36 7.40 -1.94
N THR A 252 -3.40 8.31 -1.68
CA THR A 252 -2.88 8.52 -0.32
C THR A 252 -3.89 9.22 0.58
N LEU A 253 -4.70 10.14 0.05
CA LEU A 253 -5.65 10.95 0.83
C LEU A 253 -6.99 10.27 1.08
N VAL A 254 -7.55 9.56 0.08
CA VAL A 254 -8.90 8.98 0.18
C VAL A 254 -8.97 7.49 -0.19
N GLY A 255 -7.82 6.87 -0.49
CA GLY A 255 -7.78 5.47 -0.95
C GLY A 255 -8.29 5.32 -2.39
N THR A 256 -8.53 4.08 -2.78
CA THR A 256 -8.92 3.71 -4.15
C THR A 256 -10.41 3.36 -4.28
N SER A 257 -11.16 3.48 -3.19
CA SER A 257 -12.58 3.08 -3.11
C SER A 257 -13.53 4.25 -2.87
N TYR A 258 -13.05 5.50 -2.96
CA TYR A 258 -13.89 6.69 -2.82
C TYR A 258 -14.61 7.07 -4.13
N GLY A 259 -13.93 6.96 -5.26
CA GLY A 259 -14.43 7.32 -6.60
C GLY A 259 -14.51 6.08 -7.51
N PRO A 260 -14.15 6.23 -8.79
CA PRO A 260 -14.31 5.15 -9.76
C PRO A 260 -13.44 3.92 -9.40
N PRO A 261 -13.96 2.71 -9.59
CA PRO A 261 -13.19 1.49 -9.42
C PRO A 261 -11.97 1.45 -10.34
N LEU A 262 -10.80 1.06 -9.80
CA LEU A 262 -9.54 1.07 -10.56
C LEU A 262 -9.58 0.19 -11.81
N GLU A 263 -10.31 -0.90 -11.78
CA GLU A 263 -10.38 -1.84 -12.90
C GLU A 263 -11.17 -1.23 -14.08
N GLU A 264 -12.23 -0.49 -13.79
CA GLU A 264 -12.98 0.23 -14.84
C GLU A 264 -12.10 1.28 -15.53
N LEU A 265 -11.23 1.97 -14.76
CA LEU A 265 -10.28 2.94 -15.31
C LEU A 265 -9.18 2.32 -16.19
N ARG A 266 -9.05 1.00 -16.22
CA ARG A 266 -8.12 0.28 -17.10
C ARG A 266 -8.71 -0.03 -18.47
N GLY A 267 -10.03 0.05 -18.60
CA GLY A 267 -10.74 -0.11 -19.86
C GLY A 267 -10.57 1.08 -20.81
N ASP A 268 -11.24 1.01 -21.98
CA ASP A 268 -11.13 2.02 -23.03
C ASP A 268 -11.95 3.30 -22.73
N ASN A 269 -13.02 3.19 -21.92
CA ASN A 269 -13.97 4.28 -21.64
C ASN A 269 -13.62 5.12 -20.40
N LYS A 270 -12.33 5.38 -20.14
CA LYS A 270 -11.85 6.06 -18.93
C LYS A 270 -12.52 7.42 -18.67
N ILE A 271 -12.73 8.19 -19.73
CA ILE A 271 -13.32 9.55 -19.61
C ILE A 271 -14.78 9.45 -19.18
N GLU A 272 -15.55 8.56 -19.78
CA GLU A 272 -16.96 8.35 -19.43
C GLU A 272 -17.12 7.91 -17.98
N ILE A 273 -16.27 6.98 -17.52
CA ILE A 273 -16.23 6.52 -16.12
C ILE A 273 -15.89 7.66 -15.18
N LEU A 274 -14.85 8.46 -15.48
CA LEU A 274 -14.51 9.65 -14.67
C LEU A 274 -15.65 10.66 -14.61
N LEU A 275 -16.33 10.88 -15.73
CA LEU A 275 -17.51 11.77 -15.78
C LEU A 275 -18.68 11.21 -14.95
N GLY A 276 -18.89 9.89 -14.89
CA GLY A 276 -19.88 9.27 -14.02
C GLY A 276 -19.65 9.55 -12.53
N TYR A 277 -18.39 9.71 -12.13
CA TYR A 277 -17.98 10.00 -10.74
C TYR A 277 -17.64 11.48 -10.48
N TRP A 278 -18.05 12.40 -11.37
CA TRP A 278 -17.72 13.82 -11.26
C TRP A 278 -18.05 14.47 -9.90
N PRO A 279 -19.15 14.12 -9.19
CA PRO A 279 -19.43 14.74 -7.88
C PRO A 279 -18.38 14.36 -6.84
N HIS A 280 -17.95 13.09 -6.82
CA HIS A 280 -16.89 12.61 -5.91
C HIS A 280 -15.57 13.32 -6.16
N LEU A 281 -15.19 13.46 -7.43
CA LEU A 281 -13.96 14.15 -7.82
C LEU A 281 -14.03 15.64 -7.50
N LEU A 282 -15.16 16.30 -7.74
CA LEU A 282 -15.34 17.72 -7.43
C LEU A 282 -15.21 17.97 -5.93
N ILE A 283 -15.89 17.19 -5.09
CA ILE A 283 -15.80 17.30 -3.63
C ILE A 283 -14.34 17.08 -3.18
N PHE A 284 -13.67 16.06 -3.71
CA PHE A 284 -12.26 15.81 -3.42
C PHE A 284 -11.40 17.04 -3.74
N PHE A 285 -11.49 17.59 -4.94
CA PHE A 285 -10.67 18.73 -5.35
C PHE A 285 -10.94 19.98 -4.51
N ILE A 286 -12.21 20.26 -4.17
CA ILE A 286 -12.57 21.40 -3.30
C ILE A 286 -11.94 21.21 -1.90
N VAL A 287 -12.12 20.03 -1.30
CA VAL A 287 -11.59 19.73 0.05
C VAL A 287 -10.07 19.87 0.08
N ILE A 288 -9.39 19.30 -0.91
CA ILE A 288 -7.91 19.34 -0.95
C ILE A 288 -7.40 20.75 -1.28
N ALA A 289 -8.06 21.49 -2.15
CA ALA A 289 -7.69 22.89 -2.44
C ALA A 289 -7.78 23.76 -1.19
N VAL A 290 -8.84 23.63 -0.39
CA VAL A 290 -8.99 24.38 0.87
C VAL A 290 -7.89 24.02 1.85
N ILE A 291 -7.62 22.72 2.07
CA ILE A 291 -6.54 22.25 2.96
C ILE A 291 -5.19 22.76 2.46
N PHE A 292 -4.90 22.64 1.17
CA PHE A 292 -3.63 23.07 0.57
C PHE A 292 -3.41 24.59 0.71
N ILE A 293 -4.42 25.41 0.37
CA ILE A 293 -4.34 26.87 0.52
C ILE A 293 -4.12 27.25 1.96
N ALA A 294 -4.82 26.60 2.92
CA ALA A 294 -4.65 26.85 4.33
C ALA A 294 -3.24 26.46 4.81
N LEU A 295 -2.71 25.34 4.33
CA LEU A 295 -1.35 24.88 4.65
C LEU A 295 -0.30 25.86 4.14
N VAL A 296 -0.38 26.26 2.86
CA VAL A 296 0.55 27.23 2.28
C VAL A 296 0.52 28.55 3.08
N LYS A 297 -0.66 29.06 3.37
CA LYS A 297 -0.77 30.29 4.19
C LYS A 297 -0.22 30.11 5.61
N SER A 298 -0.39 28.92 6.21
CA SER A 298 0.18 28.61 7.52
C SER A 298 1.70 28.63 7.51
N LEU A 299 2.31 28.07 6.48
CA LEU A 299 3.77 27.96 6.35
C LEU A 299 4.44 29.32 6.08
N PHE A 300 3.82 30.18 5.29
CA PHE A 300 4.40 31.47 4.84
C PHE A 300 3.82 32.70 5.57
N SER A 301 3.08 32.52 6.67
CA SER A 301 2.58 33.63 7.46
C SER A 301 3.71 34.30 8.26
N ASP A 302 3.88 35.61 8.09
CA ASP A 302 4.88 36.45 8.79
C ASP A 302 4.65 36.60 10.30
N SER A 303 3.60 36.01 10.85
CA SER A 303 3.31 36.13 12.27
C SER A 303 4.34 35.36 13.10
N LYS A 304 5.32 36.05 13.69
CA LYS A 304 6.28 35.53 14.68
C LYS A 304 5.64 34.85 15.91
N LYS A 305 4.33 34.67 15.89
CA LYS A 305 3.48 34.14 16.98
C LYS A 305 3.11 32.64 16.81
N ILE A 306 3.50 31.98 15.74
CA ILE A 306 3.10 30.56 15.56
C ILE A 306 4.12 29.66 16.25
N LYS A 307 3.77 29.18 17.43
CA LYS A 307 4.59 28.32 18.30
C LYS A 307 5.18 27.10 17.59
N TYR A 308 4.51 26.56 16.57
CA TYR A 308 4.86 25.30 15.91
C TYR A 308 5.33 25.45 14.45
N GLN A 309 5.48 26.69 13.98
CA GLN A 309 5.83 26.97 12.57
C GLN A 309 7.10 26.24 12.11
N ARG A 310 8.11 26.13 12.99
CA ARG A 310 9.35 25.40 12.66
C ARG A 310 9.11 23.91 12.47
N ALA A 311 8.23 23.30 13.24
CA ALA A 311 7.86 21.89 13.09
C ALA A 311 7.02 21.67 11.83
N ASP A 312 6.06 22.56 11.55
CA ASP A 312 5.27 22.50 10.31
C ASP A 312 6.15 22.62 9.07
N TYR A 313 7.11 23.55 9.10
CA TYR A 313 8.07 23.71 8.01
C TYR A 313 8.94 22.47 7.82
N LEU A 314 9.39 21.85 8.92
CA LEU A 314 10.14 20.60 8.88
C LEU A 314 9.32 19.46 8.24
N PHE A 315 8.09 19.24 8.69
CA PHE A 315 7.24 18.19 8.12
C PHE A 315 6.82 18.48 6.67
N ALA A 316 6.62 19.75 6.30
CA ALA A 316 6.37 20.13 4.92
C ALA A 316 7.57 19.84 4.00
N LEU A 317 8.79 20.10 4.46
CA LEU A 317 10.01 19.73 3.74
C LEU A 317 10.15 18.21 3.64
N ILE A 318 9.92 17.45 4.72
CA ILE A 318 9.96 15.99 4.68
C ILE A 318 8.97 15.47 3.64
N LEU A 319 7.73 15.96 3.62
CA LEU A 319 6.72 15.59 2.64
C LEU A 319 7.15 15.93 1.22
N GLY A 320 7.55 17.18 0.98
CA GLY A 320 7.91 17.67 -0.35
C GLY A 320 9.15 17.00 -0.93
N ILE A 321 10.21 16.84 -0.12
CA ILE A 321 11.45 16.18 -0.54
C ILE A 321 11.21 14.69 -0.77
N SER A 322 10.47 14.00 0.10
CA SER A 322 10.10 12.60 -0.11
C SER A 322 9.31 12.41 -1.41
N PHE A 323 8.35 13.27 -1.67
CA PHE A 323 7.57 13.25 -2.90
C PHE A 323 8.46 13.45 -4.14
N LEU A 324 9.34 14.47 -4.10
CA LEU A 324 10.26 14.76 -5.20
C LEU A 324 11.23 13.60 -5.45
N LEU A 325 11.83 13.03 -4.41
CA LEU A 325 12.75 11.90 -4.56
C LEU A 325 12.06 10.67 -5.17
N ASN A 326 10.81 10.38 -4.78
CA ASN A 326 10.03 9.31 -5.41
C ASN A 326 9.72 9.59 -6.87
N PHE A 327 9.34 10.83 -7.17
CA PHE A 327 9.07 11.24 -8.55
C PHE A 327 10.31 11.08 -9.42
N VAL A 328 11.48 11.57 -8.97
CA VAL A 328 12.75 11.42 -9.68
C VAL A 328 13.12 9.95 -9.84
N PHE A 329 12.97 9.14 -8.79
CA PHE A 329 13.21 7.70 -8.86
C PHE A 329 12.31 7.03 -9.91
N ALA A 330 11.03 7.35 -9.93
CA ALA A 330 10.09 6.80 -10.90
C ALA A 330 10.45 7.22 -12.34
N LEU A 331 10.92 8.46 -12.56
CA LEU A 331 11.42 8.93 -13.85
C LEU A 331 12.65 8.13 -14.32
N VAL A 332 13.63 7.97 -13.44
CA VAL A 332 14.89 7.29 -13.76
C VAL A 332 14.68 5.80 -14.02
N THR A 333 13.88 5.14 -13.18
CA THR A 333 13.65 3.69 -13.26
C THR A 333 12.52 3.32 -14.21
N LYS A 334 11.77 4.29 -14.71
CA LYS A 334 10.58 4.09 -15.57
C LYS A 334 9.52 3.17 -14.93
N ILE A 335 9.41 3.19 -13.60
CA ILE A 335 8.41 2.41 -12.88
C ILE A 335 7.07 3.15 -12.95
N ASN A 336 5.98 2.41 -13.10
CA ASN A 336 4.64 2.96 -12.90
C ASN A 336 4.46 3.34 -11.43
N TRP A 337 4.47 4.65 -11.14
CA TRP A 337 4.42 5.16 -9.78
C TRP A 337 2.99 5.09 -9.22
N LEU A 338 2.83 4.28 -8.19
CA LEU A 338 1.56 4.02 -7.52
C LEU A 338 1.62 4.51 -6.05
N PRO A 339 0.48 4.77 -5.39
CA PRO A 339 0.45 5.20 -3.99
C PRO A 339 1.24 4.29 -3.05
N ARG A 340 1.21 2.98 -3.29
CA ARG A 340 1.95 1.98 -2.51
C ARG A 340 3.48 2.13 -2.55
N HIS A 341 4.03 2.78 -3.56
CA HIS A 341 5.47 3.04 -3.64
C HIS A 341 5.91 4.23 -2.78
N SER A 342 4.96 5.03 -2.33
CA SER A 342 5.16 6.23 -1.52
C SER A 342 4.38 6.16 -0.20
N PHE A 343 4.25 4.97 0.36
CA PHE A 343 3.44 4.67 1.56
C PHE A 343 3.73 5.59 2.76
N TYR A 344 4.95 6.05 2.91
CA TYR A 344 5.38 6.91 4.02
C TYR A 344 4.89 8.37 3.90
N LEU A 345 4.45 8.81 2.73
CA LEU A 345 3.95 10.18 2.53
C LEU A 345 2.72 10.48 3.41
N CYS A 346 1.90 9.46 3.72
CA CYS A 346 0.73 9.63 4.57
C CYS A 346 1.09 10.15 5.97
N ILE A 347 2.30 9.85 6.50
CA ILE A 347 2.69 10.22 7.85
C ILE A 347 2.89 11.74 7.99
N PRO A 348 3.84 12.40 7.29
CA PRO A 348 4.00 13.85 7.38
C PRO A 348 2.76 14.59 6.87
N LEU A 349 2.04 14.06 5.87
CA LEU A 349 0.82 14.65 5.35
C LEU A 349 -0.27 14.76 6.43
N PHE A 350 -0.55 13.66 7.14
CA PHE A 350 -1.58 13.63 8.19
C PHE A 350 -1.16 14.35 9.47
N ILE A 351 0.14 14.56 9.68
CA ILE A 351 0.64 15.48 10.71
C ILE A 351 0.33 16.95 10.33
N LEU A 352 0.49 17.33 9.08
CA LEU A 352 0.33 18.71 8.62
C LEU A 352 -1.14 19.17 8.51
N ILE A 353 -2.08 18.29 8.19
CA ILE A 353 -3.48 18.66 8.00
C ILE A 353 -4.07 19.40 9.22
N PRO A 354 -3.93 18.92 10.47
CA PRO A 354 -4.45 19.64 11.62
C PRO A 354 -3.77 20.99 11.90
N SER A 355 -2.54 21.19 11.43
CA SER A 355 -1.85 22.48 11.54
C SER A 355 -2.62 23.60 10.83
N THR A 356 -3.36 23.26 9.76
CA THR A 356 -4.13 24.22 8.96
C THR A 356 -5.24 24.95 9.74
N PHE A 357 -5.69 24.40 10.86
CA PHE A 357 -6.75 25.02 11.67
C PHE A 357 -6.44 25.12 13.17
N LEU A 358 -5.53 24.31 13.73
CA LEU A 358 -5.24 24.36 15.17
C LEU A 358 -4.29 25.49 15.52
N HIS A 359 -3.37 25.87 14.64
CA HIS A 359 -2.36 26.88 14.96
C HIS A 359 -2.89 28.31 14.89
N TYR A 360 -3.96 28.56 14.14
CA TYR A 360 -4.59 29.87 14.04
C TYR A 360 -5.40 30.27 15.29
N TYR A 361 -5.85 29.32 16.08
CA TYR A 361 -6.73 29.58 17.25
C TYR A 361 -6.04 30.23 18.46
N GLN A 362 -4.72 30.35 18.45
CA GLN A 362 -3.96 30.90 19.59
C GLN A 362 -3.72 32.43 19.52
N SER A 363 -4.18 33.11 18.50
CA SER A 363 -4.08 34.57 18.35
C SER A 363 -5.34 35.30 18.84
N GLN A 364 -5.74 35.09 20.09
CA GLN A 364 -7.02 35.56 20.63
C GLN A 364 -7.15 37.08 20.84
N ASN A 365 -6.20 37.94 20.43
CA ASN A 365 -6.23 39.35 20.72
C ASN A 365 -6.34 40.30 19.51
N GLN A 366 -6.82 39.81 18.37
CA GLN A 366 -7.14 40.68 17.21
C GLN A 366 -8.51 40.33 16.59
N PRO A 367 -9.27 41.35 16.08
CA PRO A 367 -10.60 41.12 15.52
C PRO A 367 -10.56 40.15 14.33
N GLN A 368 -11.63 39.36 14.16
CA GLN A 368 -11.85 38.35 13.15
C GLN A 368 -11.18 38.67 11.81
N SER A 369 -9.97 38.17 11.62
CA SER A 369 -9.21 38.36 10.39
C SER A 369 -9.67 37.37 9.32
N LYS A 370 -9.35 37.64 8.04
CA LYS A 370 -9.58 36.65 6.94
C LYS A 370 -8.95 35.28 7.23
N LEU A 371 -7.97 35.21 8.13
CA LEU A 371 -7.28 34.00 8.56
C LEU A 371 -8.18 33.09 9.42
N ASP A 372 -9.05 33.67 10.29
CA ASP A 372 -9.97 32.89 11.13
C ASP A 372 -11.03 32.16 10.27
N LYS A 373 -11.49 32.81 9.21
CA LYS A 373 -12.42 32.19 8.25
C LYS A 373 -11.77 31.01 7.51
N LEU A 374 -10.53 31.17 7.05
CA LEU A 374 -9.82 30.09 6.36
C LEU A 374 -9.55 28.90 7.26
N SER A 375 -9.18 29.13 8.52
CA SER A 375 -9.00 28.10 9.54
C SER A 375 -10.29 27.32 9.78
N THR A 376 -11.44 28.01 9.83
CA THR A 376 -12.76 27.37 9.95
C THR A 376 -13.07 26.50 8.71
N PHE A 377 -12.82 27.02 7.51
CA PHE A 377 -12.99 26.25 6.28
C PHE A 377 -12.05 25.04 6.24
N ALA A 378 -10.78 25.18 6.65
CA ALA A 378 -9.83 24.08 6.73
C ALA A 378 -10.28 22.99 7.72
N LYS A 379 -10.84 23.37 8.86
CA LYS A 379 -11.42 22.41 9.80
C LYS A 379 -12.61 21.67 9.19
N ILE A 380 -13.52 22.38 8.53
CA ILE A 380 -14.66 21.77 7.83
C ILE A 380 -14.16 20.82 6.73
N ALA A 381 -13.21 21.26 5.91
CA ALA A 381 -12.59 20.42 4.87
C ALA A 381 -11.93 19.16 5.46
N THR A 382 -11.28 19.26 6.63
CA THR A 382 -10.72 18.11 7.33
C THR A 382 -11.80 17.12 7.79
N VAL A 383 -12.94 17.62 8.29
CA VAL A 383 -14.08 16.76 8.64
C VAL A 383 -14.63 16.06 7.38
N PHE A 384 -14.76 16.77 6.27
CA PHE A 384 -15.16 16.15 5.00
C PHE A 384 -14.15 15.09 4.55
N LEU A 385 -12.84 15.33 4.68
CA LEU A 385 -11.81 14.33 4.38
C LEU A 385 -11.97 13.05 5.23
N VAL A 386 -12.29 13.20 6.52
CA VAL A 386 -12.60 12.06 7.40
C VAL A 386 -13.83 11.31 6.91
N ILE A 387 -14.91 12.01 6.55
CA ILE A 387 -16.14 11.41 6.02
C ILE A 387 -15.87 10.67 4.70
N MET A 388 -15.09 11.26 3.79
CA MET A 388 -14.71 10.63 2.52
C MET A 388 -13.94 9.32 2.76
N ASN A 389 -13.02 9.30 3.73
CA ASN A 389 -12.29 8.09 4.09
C ASN A 389 -13.19 7.02 4.71
N VAL A 390 -14.13 7.41 5.57
CA VAL A 390 -15.13 6.49 6.13
C VAL A 390 -15.99 5.90 5.02
N TYR A 391 -16.48 6.72 4.09
CA TYR A 391 -17.25 6.27 2.93
C TYR A 391 -16.43 5.31 2.03
N SER A 392 -15.18 5.66 1.75
CA SER A 392 -14.25 4.80 1.00
C SER A 392 -14.04 3.44 1.68
N ASN A 393 -13.94 3.42 3.02
CA ASN A 393 -13.83 2.16 3.77
C ASN A 393 -15.11 1.32 3.67
N PHE A 394 -16.30 1.94 3.74
CA PHE A 394 -17.56 1.22 3.54
C PHE A 394 -17.64 0.58 2.15
N ASN A 395 -17.28 1.31 1.11
CA ASN A 395 -17.19 0.76 -0.25
C ASN A 395 -16.22 -0.41 -0.30
N TYR A 396 -15.02 -0.27 0.26
CA TYR A 396 -14.03 -1.35 0.29
C TYR A 396 -14.52 -2.60 1.01
N TYR A 397 -15.28 -2.45 2.11
CA TYR A 397 -15.76 -3.60 2.88
C TYR A 397 -16.97 -4.29 2.26
N LEU A 398 -17.88 -3.54 1.68
CA LEU A 398 -19.24 -4.02 1.39
C LEU A 398 -19.56 -4.04 -0.10
N ASP A 399 -18.95 -3.17 -0.92
CA ASP A 399 -19.23 -3.11 -2.34
C ASP A 399 -18.29 -4.04 -3.12
N PRO A 400 -18.83 -5.06 -3.80
CA PRO A 400 -18.05 -5.96 -4.63
C PRO A 400 -17.19 -5.29 -5.70
N LEU A 401 -17.56 -4.11 -6.18
CA LEU A 401 -16.77 -3.38 -7.20
C LEU A 401 -15.37 -2.98 -6.73
N TYR A 402 -15.18 -2.77 -5.42
CA TYR A 402 -13.90 -2.36 -4.83
C TYR A 402 -13.13 -3.52 -4.16
N GLY A 403 -13.64 -4.73 -4.28
CA GLY A 403 -13.03 -5.88 -3.62
C GLY A 403 -11.81 -6.46 -4.34
N LYS A 404 -11.16 -7.40 -3.67
CA LYS A 404 -10.03 -8.19 -4.17
C LYS A 404 -10.50 -9.29 -5.15
N ASP A 405 -9.56 -9.95 -5.83
CA ASP A 405 -9.83 -11.08 -6.71
C ASP A 405 -10.50 -12.24 -5.95
N ASP A 406 -11.55 -12.83 -6.50
CA ASP A 406 -12.31 -13.90 -5.82
C ASP A 406 -11.79 -15.30 -6.18
N TYR A 407 -10.57 -15.59 -5.73
CA TYR A 407 -9.98 -16.93 -5.90
C TYR A 407 -10.76 -18.01 -5.15
N ARG A 408 -11.32 -17.70 -3.98
CA ARG A 408 -12.04 -18.65 -3.13
C ARG A 408 -13.22 -19.25 -3.87
N SER A 409 -14.13 -18.41 -4.37
CA SER A 409 -15.32 -18.85 -5.09
C SER A 409 -14.99 -19.57 -6.38
N ALA A 410 -14.02 -19.06 -7.13
CA ALA A 410 -13.57 -19.68 -8.37
C ALA A 410 -13.01 -21.09 -8.13
N VAL A 411 -12.16 -21.28 -7.11
CA VAL A 411 -11.59 -22.60 -6.80
C VAL A 411 -12.66 -23.56 -6.25
N HIS A 412 -13.58 -23.10 -5.42
CA HIS A 412 -14.67 -23.95 -4.94
C HIS A 412 -15.56 -24.44 -6.09
N TYR A 413 -15.88 -23.57 -7.06
CA TYR A 413 -16.59 -23.99 -8.27
C TYR A 413 -15.84 -25.06 -9.03
N LEU A 414 -14.54 -24.88 -9.20
CA LEU A 414 -13.67 -25.79 -9.91
C LEU A 414 -13.64 -27.18 -9.24
N VAL A 415 -13.37 -27.22 -7.94
CA VAL A 415 -13.33 -28.47 -7.17
C VAL A 415 -14.63 -29.25 -7.28
N LYS A 416 -15.77 -28.54 -7.31
CA LYS A 416 -17.11 -29.15 -7.45
C LYS A 416 -17.39 -29.71 -8.85
N ASN A 417 -16.78 -29.15 -9.92
CA ASN A 417 -17.15 -29.44 -11.31
C ASN A 417 -16.08 -30.18 -12.11
N ARG A 418 -14.88 -30.40 -11.53
CA ARG A 418 -13.81 -31.16 -12.20
C ARG A 418 -14.05 -32.66 -12.16
N ASP A 419 -13.44 -33.38 -13.09
CA ASP A 419 -13.35 -34.82 -13.07
C ASP A 419 -12.37 -35.29 -11.97
N GLU A 420 -12.50 -36.55 -11.54
CA GLU A 420 -11.67 -37.14 -10.47
C GLU A 420 -10.16 -37.14 -10.78
N SER A 421 -9.78 -37.12 -12.07
CA SER A 421 -8.37 -37.15 -12.50
C SER A 421 -7.61 -35.87 -12.16
N GLY A 422 -8.28 -34.73 -11.97
CA GLY A 422 -7.71 -33.43 -11.64
C GLY A 422 -6.73 -32.81 -12.61
N LYS A 423 -6.34 -33.52 -13.68
CA LYS A 423 -5.31 -33.11 -14.66
C LYS A 423 -5.83 -32.17 -15.74
N SER A 424 -7.09 -31.78 -15.66
CA SER A 424 -7.80 -30.99 -16.65
C SER A 424 -7.86 -29.50 -16.35
N VAL A 425 -7.12 -29.03 -15.36
CA VAL A 425 -7.19 -27.62 -14.92
C VAL A 425 -5.90 -26.90 -15.23
N LEU A 426 -6.03 -25.81 -15.97
CA LEU A 426 -4.95 -24.91 -16.33
C LEU A 426 -5.20 -23.52 -15.71
N MET A 427 -4.15 -22.83 -15.26
CA MET A 427 -4.32 -21.52 -14.68
C MET A 427 -3.36 -20.46 -15.23
N LEU A 428 -3.94 -19.30 -15.49
CA LEU A 428 -3.27 -18.02 -15.68
C LEU A 428 -3.52 -17.15 -14.44
N GLY A 429 -2.58 -17.12 -13.53
CA GLY A 429 -2.74 -16.41 -12.27
C GLY A 429 -1.80 -16.91 -11.18
N GLN A 430 -2.23 -16.88 -9.92
CA GLN A 430 -1.42 -17.25 -8.76
C GLN A 430 -1.68 -18.68 -8.32
N ASN A 431 -0.81 -19.60 -8.74
CA ASN A 431 -0.89 -21.03 -8.44
C ASN A 431 -0.98 -21.34 -6.93
N ARG A 432 -0.29 -20.57 -6.09
CA ARG A 432 -0.31 -20.80 -4.63
C ARG A 432 -1.72 -20.67 -4.05
N LEU A 433 -2.54 -19.76 -4.58
CA LEU A 433 -3.92 -19.56 -4.13
C LEU A 433 -4.85 -20.71 -4.51
N LEU A 434 -4.61 -21.37 -5.67
CA LEU A 434 -5.32 -22.60 -6.01
C LEU A 434 -5.05 -23.70 -4.99
N LYS A 435 -3.78 -23.92 -4.67
CA LYS A 435 -3.38 -24.91 -3.65
C LYS A 435 -3.94 -24.57 -2.27
N TYR A 436 -3.96 -23.28 -1.93
CA TYR A 436 -4.47 -22.79 -0.65
C TYR A 436 -5.97 -23.05 -0.49
N TYR A 437 -6.78 -22.82 -1.53
CA TYR A 437 -8.23 -23.03 -1.48
C TYR A 437 -8.69 -24.45 -1.81
N GLY A 438 -7.76 -25.38 -2.03
CA GLY A 438 -8.09 -26.80 -2.07
C GLY A 438 -7.86 -27.53 -3.38
N ASP A 439 -7.17 -26.93 -4.38
CA ASP A 439 -6.79 -27.64 -5.58
C ASP A 439 -5.26 -27.79 -5.72
N SER A 440 -4.75 -28.96 -5.30
CA SER A 440 -3.33 -29.33 -5.46
C SER A 440 -3.00 -29.96 -6.82
N SER A 441 -4.00 -30.36 -7.60
CA SER A 441 -3.84 -31.08 -8.86
C SER A 441 -3.79 -30.19 -10.10
N THR A 442 -4.04 -28.88 -9.94
CA THR A 442 -4.07 -27.92 -11.04
C THR A 442 -2.69 -27.78 -11.70
N LEU A 443 -2.66 -27.92 -13.02
CA LEU A 443 -1.47 -27.63 -13.82
C LEU A 443 -1.34 -26.11 -13.99
N TYR A 444 -0.21 -25.57 -13.56
CA TYR A 444 0.10 -24.16 -13.74
C TYR A 444 0.77 -23.92 -15.09
N LEU A 445 0.17 -23.05 -15.89
CA LEU A 445 0.81 -22.52 -17.10
C LEU A 445 1.38 -21.13 -16.77
N PRO A 446 2.69 -20.96 -16.73
CA PRO A 446 3.29 -19.64 -16.57
C PRO A 446 2.92 -18.72 -17.74
N ALA A 447 2.76 -17.43 -17.48
CA ALA A 447 2.40 -16.43 -18.48
C ALA A 447 3.30 -16.43 -19.73
N TYR A 448 4.62 -16.59 -19.54
CA TYR A 448 5.57 -16.65 -20.65
C TYR A 448 5.35 -17.85 -21.58
N VAL A 449 4.73 -18.92 -21.07
CA VAL A 449 4.34 -20.07 -21.90
C VAL A 449 3.22 -19.68 -22.85
N LEU A 450 2.30 -18.79 -22.42
CA LEU A 450 1.23 -18.30 -23.30
C LEU A 450 1.72 -17.24 -24.29
N GLU A 451 2.65 -16.39 -23.94
CA GLU A 451 3.30 -15.49 -24.90
C GLU A 451 4.02 -16.30 -26.01
N LYS A 452 4.64 -17.41 -25.64
CA LYS A 452 5.21 -18.37 -26.61
C LYS A 452 4.18 -19.27 -27.29
N ILE A 453 3.00 -19.41 -26.71
CA ILE A 453 1.85 -20.16 -27.24
C ILE A 453 0.99 -19.27 -28.18
N ASN A 454 1.19 -17.94 -28.21
CA ASN A 454 0.55 -17.03 -29.18
C ASN A 454 0.86 -17.34 -30.67
N GLY A 455 1.51 -18.45 -30.94
CA GLY A 455 1.65 -19.05 -32.24
C GLY A 455 0.67 -20.23 -32.40
N LYS A 456 0.30 -20.50 -33.61
CA LYS A 456 -0.51 -21.61 -34.09
C LYS A 456 -0.45 -22.86 -33.19
N ASN A 457 -1.60 -23.52 -32.92
CA ASN A 457 -1.78 -24.80 -32.21
C ASN A 457 -1.89 -24.73 -30.66
N LEU A 458 -2.53 -23.69 -30.09
CA LEU A 458 -2.81 -23.63 -28.65
C LEU A 458 -3.63 -24.85 -28.17
N GLY A 459 -4.63 -25.27 -28.93
CA GLY A 459 -5.45 -26.44 -28.62
C GLY A 459 -4.64 -27.74 -28.49
N GLU A 460 -3.69 -27.99 -29.38
CA GLU A 460 -2.82 -29.19 -29.31
C GLU A 460 -1.88 -29.16 -28.11
N LYS A 461 -1.30 -28.02 -27.82
CA LYS A 461 -0.41 -27.86 -26.66
C LYS A 461 -1.14 -28.05 -25.33
N ILE A 462 -2.34 -27.50 -25.22
CA ILE A 462 -3.22 -27.71 -24.07
C ILE A 462 -3.64 -29.17 -23.97
N ASN A 463 -4.00 -29.78 -25.10
CA ASN A 463 -4.37 -31.19 -25.17
C ASN A 463 -3.23 -32.10 -24.67
N THR A 464 -2.00 -31.82 -25.08
CA THR A 464 -0.81 -32.56 -24.63
C THR A 464 -0.55 -32.32 -23.14
N ALA A 465 -0.61 -31.07 -22.68
CA ALA A 465 -0.39 -30.70 -21.28
C ALA A 465 -1.42 -31.33 -20.34
N THR A 466 -2.65 -31.52 -20.78
CA THR A 466 -3.74 -32.11 -20.02
C THR A 466 -3.92 -33.61 -20.25
N ASN A 467 -2.94 -34.30 -20.87
CA ASN A 467 -2.99 -35.73 -21.20
C ASN A 467 -4.27 -36.11 -21.95
N ASN A 468 -4.64 -35.36 -22.96
CA ASN A 468 -5.82 -35.60 -23.79
C ASN A 468 -7.16 -35.62 -23.03
N SER A 469 -7.26 -34.86 -21.92
CA SER A 469 -8.48 -34.79 -21.11
C SER A 469 -9.71 -34.38 -21.94
N LYS A 470 -10.84 -35.05 -21.70
CA LYS A 470 -12.12 -34.73 -22.37
C LYS A 470 -12.63 -33.34 -22.01
N THR A 471 -12.42 -32.91 -20.77
CA THR A 471 -12.82 -31.59 -20.29
C THR A 471 -11.62 -30.85 -19.79
N VAL A 472 -11.48 -29.58 -20.18
CA VAL A 472 -10.40 -28.70 -19.75
C VAL A 472 -11.00 -27.42 -19.15
N PHE A 473 -10.56 -27.07 -17.94
CA PHE A 473 -10.88 -25.81 -17.31
C PHE A 473 -9.68 -24.86 -17.43
N LEU A 474 -9.90 -23.70 -18.02
CA LEU A 474 -8.91 -22.64 -18.06
C LEU A 474 -9.35 -21.52 -17.12
N ILE A 475 -8.58 -21.30 -16.06
CA ILE A 475 -8.79 -20.21 -15.09
C ILE A 475 -7.93 -19.03 -15.51
N VAL A 476 -8.53 -17.87 -15.62
CA VAL A 476 -7.84 -16.62 -15.95
C VAL A 476 -8.11 -15.58 -14.87
N ASN A 477 -7.04 -15.12 -14.22
CA ASN A 477 -7.11 -14.00 -13.29
C ASN A 477 -6.80 -12.71 -14.05
N ARG A 478 -7.71 -11.71 -13.97
CA ARG A 478 -7.55 -10.41 -14.61
C ARG A 478 -7.18 -10.52 -16.10
N GLU A 479 -8.10 -11.00 -16.90
CA GLU A 479 -7.93 -11.36 -18.33
C GLU A 479 -7.19 -10.28 -19.15
N PHE A 480 -7.40 -9.00 -18.82
CA PHE A 480 -6.75 -7.88 -19.50
C PHE A 480 -5.21 -7.83 -19.33
N TYR A 481 -4.64 -8.41 -18.27
CA TYR A 481 -3.18 -8.48 -18.12
C TYR A 481 -2.53 -9.46 -19.10
N TRP A 482 -3.27 -10.46 -19.54
CA TRP A 482 -2.74 -11.53 -20.37
C TRP A 482 -2.85 -11.24 -21.86
N ASN A 483 -3.46 -10.07 -22.22
CA ASN A 483 -3.71 -9.71 -23.62
C ASN A 483 -4.26 -10.90 -24.42
N LEU A 484 -5.16 -11.67 -23.78
CA LEU A 484 -5.86 -12.77 -24.42
C LEU A 484 -6.80 -12.18 -25.46
N LYS A 485 -6.25 -11.86 -26.64
CA LYS A 485 -7.02 -11.42 -27.79
C LYS A 485 -8.09 -12.47 -28.06
N ASN A 486 -9.18 -12.07 -28.70
CA ASN A 486 -10.26 -12.96 -29.12
C ASN A 486 -9.79 -14.23 -29.85
N ASN A 487 -8.56 -14.26 -30.33
CA ASN A 487 -7.93 -15.37 -30.99
C ASN A 487 -7.75 -16.63 -30.13
N PHE A 488 -7.62 -16.52 -28.79
CA PHE A 488 -7.42 -17.70 -27.95
C PHE A 488 -8.63 -18.65 -28.00
N LYS A 489 -9.86 -18.08 -27.97
CA LYS A 489 -11.10 -18.87 -28.10
C LYS A 489 -11.16 -19.55 -29.49
N THR A 490 -10.74 -18.85 -30.53
CA THR A 490 -10.69 -19.35 -31.90
C THR A 490 -9.66 -20.48 -32.04
N GLU A 491 -8.49 -20.33 -31.45
CA GLU A 491 -7.44 -21.37 -31.50
C GLU A 491 -7.79 -22.61 -30.66
N MET A 492 -8.43 -22.39 -29.48
CA MET A 492 -9.00 -23.50 -28.71
C MET A 492 -10.09 -24.23 -29.49
N SER A 493 -10.83 -23.53 -30.34
CA SER A 493 -11.93 -24.08 -31.11
C SER A 493 -11.50 -25.12 -32.16
N SER A 494 -10.19 -25.26 -32.45
CA SER A 494 -9.68 -26.35 -33.34
C SER A 494 -9.94 -27.73 -32.75
N LEU A 495 -9.75 -27.92 -31.44
CA LEU A 495 -9.87 -29.24 -30.77
C LEU A 495 -10.96 -29.27 -29.70
N TYR A 496 -11.41 -28.13 -29.21
CA TYR A 496 -12.35 -28.01 -28.09
C TYR A 496 -13.55 -27.13 -28.42
N ASN A 497 -14.70 -27.47 -27.85
CA ASN A 497 -15.87 -26.62 -27.82
C ASN A 497 -15.95 -25.90 -26.45
N LEU A 498 -16.12 -24.58 -26.44
CA LEU A 498 -16.45 -23.85 -25.25
C LEU A 498 -17.86 -24.22 -24.81
N LYS A 499 -18.01 -24.84 -23.65
CA LYS A 499 -19.30 -25.26 -23.09
C LYS A 499 -19.88 -24.24 -22.13
N ASN A 500 -19.02 -23.61 -21.31
CA ASN A 500 -19.47 -22.65 -20.32
C ASN A 500 -18.35 -21.65 -20.02
N GLN A 501 -18.76 -20.44 -19.60
CA GLN A 501 -17.89 -19.41 -19.06
C GLN A 501 -18.54 -18.87 -17.79
N GLU A 502 -17.81 -18.93 -16.67
CA GLU A 502 -18.24 -18.42 -15.38
C GLU A 502 -17.32 -17.29 -14.95
N ASN A 503 -17.92 -16.24 -14.37
CA ASN A 503 -17.19 -15.03 -13.97
C ASN A 503 -17.40 -14.77 -12.50
N TRP A 504 -16.30 -14.53 -11.80
CA TRP A 504 -16.23 -13.96 -10.47
C TRP A 504 -15.41 -12.68 -10.54
N ARG A 505 -15.35 -11.95 -9.45
CA ARG A 505 -14.56 -10.72 -9.43
C ARG A 505 -13.11 -10.97 -9.86
N TYR A 506 -12.74 -10.45 -11.02
CA TYR A 506 -11.42 -10.56 -11.65
C TYR A 506 -10.94 -12.00 -11.93
N MET A 507 -11.85 -12.96 -11.88
CA MET A 507 -11.59 -14.37 -12.20
C MET A 507 -12.58 -14.84 -13.25
N THR A 508 -12.09 -15.45 -14.30
CA THR A 508 -12.91 -16.09 -15.34
C THR A 508 -12.49 -17.55 -15.47
N ILE A 509 -13.46 -18.45 -15.49
CA ILE A 509 -13.25 -19.87 -15.77
C ILE A 509 -13.93 -20.22 -17.08
N TYR A 510 -13.15 -20.73 -18.02
CA TYR A 510 -13.63 -21.29 -19.27
C TYR A 510 -13.64 -22.81 -19.17
N ARG A 511 -14.78 -23.43 -19.44
CA ARG A 511 -14.93 -24.88 -19.54
C ARG A 511 -14.95 -25.30 -21.00
N PHE A 512 -13.92 -25.99 -21.43
CA PHE A 512 -13.80 -26.53 -22.76
C PHE A 512 -14.04 -28.04 -22.75
N VAL A 513 -14.74 -28.57 -23.77
CA VAL A 513 -14.95 -29.99 -23.96
C VAL A 513 -14.38 -30.38 -25.34
N ARG A 514 -13.56 -31.44 -25.36
CA ARG A 514 -12.92 -31.92 -26.59
C ARG A 514 -13.98 -32.31 -27.63
N LYS A 515 -13.72 -31.98 -28.88
CA LYS A 515 -14.52 -32.42 -30.01
C LYS A 515 -14.33 -33.92 -30.15
N THR A 516 -15.43 -34.65 -30.28
CA THR A 516 -15.45 -36.09 -30.60
C THR A 516 -14.99 -36.32 -32.03
#